data_2d8830a87ff6591632a4461dfa4054a3
#
_entry.id   2d8830a87ff6591632a4461dfa4054a3
#
_cell.length_a   1.000
_cell.length_b   1.000
_cell.length_c   1.000
_cell.angle_alpha   90.00
_cell.angle_beta   90.00
_cell.angle_gamma   90.00
#
_symmetry.space_group_name_H-M   'P 1'
#
loop_
_entity.id
_entity.type
_entity.pdbx_description
1 polymer ?
#
loop_
_entity_poly.entity_id
_entity_poly.type
_entity_poly.pdbx_seq_one_letter_code
_entity_poly.pdbx_strand_id
1 'polypeptide(L)'
;TGSFEKVDAPFAEDAYRFENGQLMAGPGCTFFEGCEHIKSQKIPTLAKLVYRIAAVDEEQGVVLIRMDFGDGSVFAAPNRPKDQSLSVFEAFKVYGGQIHAVEAFMKVKPAAQPLGWDD
;
A
#
# COMPACT_ATOMS: atom_id res chain seq x y z
N THR A 1 -5.64 6.17 -13.70
CA THR A 1 -4.59 5.16 -13.57
C THR A 1 -3.28 5.84 -13.23
N GLY A 2 -2.74 5.53 -12.08
CA GLY A 2 -1.42 5.99 -11.65
C GLY A 2 -0.35 4.92 -11.86
N SER A 3 0.90 5.32 -11.73
CA SER A 3 2.01 4.38 -11.64
C SER A 3 2.97 4.84 -10.54
N PHE A 4 3.68 3.91 -9.93
CA PHE A 4 4.67 4.21 -8.91
C PHE A 4 5.84 5.05 -9.44
N GLU A 5 6.07 5.04 -10.74
CA GLU A 5 7.06 5.92 -11.38
C GLU A 5 6.77 7.42 -11.19
N LYS A 6 5.50 7.75 -11.01
CA LYS A 6 5.04 9.13 -10.79
C LYS A 6 4.95 9.50 -9.31
N VAL A 7 5.15 8.54 -8.43
CA VAL A 7 5.18 8.78 -6.99
C VAL A 7 6.60 9.18 -6.63
N ASP A 8 6.76 10.37 -6.07
CA ASP A 8 8.05 10.87 -5.60
C ASP A 8 8.42 10.24 -4.24
N ALA A 9 8.41 8.93 -4.21
CA ALA A 9 8.80 8.16 -3.05
C ALA A 9 10.15 7.49 -3.32
N PRO A 10 11.11 7.60 -2.40
CA PRO A 10 12.46 7.12 -2.62
C PRO A 10 12.58 5.60 -2.44
N PHE A 11 11.95 4.83 -3.31
CA PHE A 11 12.09 3.38 -3.31
C PHE A 11 13.47 2.98 -3.82
N ALA A 12 14.12 2.04 -3.13
CA ALA A 12 15.26 1.34 -3.65
C ALA A 12 14.86 0.51 -4.88
N GLU A 13 15.79 0.30 -5.82
CA GLU A 13 15.50 -0.48 -7.03
C GLU A 13 15.08 -1.91 -6.74
N ASP A 14 15.66 -2.51 -5.71
CA ASP A 14 15.37 -3.87 -5.26
C ASP A 14 14.35 -3.93 -4.12
N ALA A 15 13.61 -2.84 -3.90
CA ALA A 15 12.55 -2.82 -2.90
C ALA A 15 11.46 -3.84 -3.22
N TYR A 16 10.91 -4.43 -2.18
CA TYR A 16 9.83 -5.41 -2.33
C TYR A 16 8.61 -5.04 -1.49
N ARG A 17 7.47 -5.54 -1.92
CA ARG A 17 6.19 -5.35 -1.27
C ARG A 17 5.50 -6.69 -1.05
N PHE A 18 5.13 -6.94 0.19
CA PHE A 18 4.24 -8.03 0.57
C PHE A 18 2.85 -7.50 0.88
N GLU A 19 1.85 -8.23 0.47
CA GLU A 19 0.45 -7.98 0.81
C GLU A 19 -0.14 -9.26 1.39
N ASN A 20 -0.59 -9.21 2.64
CA ASN A 20 -1.11 -10.37 3.36
C ASN A 20 -0.19 -11.60 3.27
N GLY A 21 1.11 -11.37 3.37
CA GLY A 21 2.12 -12.43 3.31
C GLY A 21 2.53 -12.90 1.92
N GLN A 22 1.94 -12.34 0.85
CA GLN A 22 2.30 -12.68 -0.53
C GLN A 22 3.21 -11.62 -1.14
N LEU A 23 4.29 -12.05 -1.80
CA LEU A 23 5.16 -11.15 -2.55
C LEU A 23 4.43 -10.60 -3.77
N MET A 24 4.11 -9.31 -3.75
CA MET A 24 3.36 -8.61 -4.78
C MET A 24 4.24 -7.74 -5.67
N ALA A 25 5.41 -7.37 -5.20
CA ALA A 25 6.39 -6.61 -5.97
C ALA A 25 7.81 -6.83 -5.46
N GLY A 26 8.77 -6.73 -6.36
CA GLY A 26 10.19 -6.83 -6.04
C GLY A 26 10.85 -8.11 -6.55
N PRO A 27 12.16 -8.26 -6.26
CA PRO A 27 12.93 -9.41 -6.75
C PRO A 27 12.29 -10.75 -6.39
N GLY A 28 12.17 -11.63 -7.38
CA GLY A 28 11.52 -12.93 -7.21
C GLY A 28 10.00 -12.94 -7.35
N CYS A 29 9.38 -11.78 -7.60
CA CYS A 29 7.94 -11.71 -7.83
C CYS A 29 7.57 -12.37 -9.16
N THR A 30 6.54 -13.22 -9.13
CA THR A 30 5.99 -13.91 -10.31
C THR A 30 4.47 -13.73 -10.41
N PHE A 31 3.91 -12.82 -9.62
CA PHE A 31 2.46 -12.64 -9.51
C PHE A 31 1.84 -12.10 -10.81
N PHE A 32 2.53 -11.18 -11.47
CA PHE A 32 2.18 -10.66 -12.80
C PHE A 32 3.42 -10.14 -13.51
N GLU A 33 3.35 -9.95 -14.80
CA GLU A 33 4.47 -9.45 -15.60
C GLU A 33 4.88 -8.04 -15.14
N GLY A 34 6.17 -7.84 -14.87
CA GLY A 34 6.75 -6.57 -14.42
C GLY A 34 6.70 -6.34 -12.92
N CYS A 35 6.20 -7.30 -12.13
CA CYS A 35 6.10 -7.12 -10.68
C CYS A 35 7.46 -7.20 -9.96
N GLU A 36 8.52 -7.60 -10.62
CA GLU A 36 9.87 -7.61 -10.06
C GLU A 36 10.41 -6.22 -9.76
N HIS A 37 9.79 -5.16 -10.28
CA HIS A 37 10.17 -3.78 -10.02
C HIS A 37 8.98 -2.99 -9.45
N ILE A 38 9.11 -2.52 -8.23
CA ILE A 38 8.01 -1.80 -7.57
C ILE A 38 7.64 -0.50 -8.29
N LYS A 39 8.62 0.18 -8.87
CA LYS A 39 8.41 1.46 -9.57
C LYS A 39 7.63 1.33 -10.87
N SER A 40 7.66 0.17 -11.50
CA SER A 40 6.95 -0.06 -12.76
C SER A 40 5.48 -0.44 -12.57
N GLN A 41 5.03 -0.62 -11.34
CA GLN A 41 3.66 -1.02 -11.07
C GLN A 41 2.66 0.08 -11.40
N LYS A 42 1.59 -0.30 -12.08
CA LYS A 42 0.45 0.56 -12.31
C LYS A 42 -0.53 0.41 -11.15
N ILE A 43 -0.91 1.52 -10.56
CA ILE A 43 -1.90 1.55 -9.49
C ILE A 43 -3.25 1.92 -10.11
N PRO A 44 -4.32 1.15 -9.90
CA PRO A 44 -5.66 1.62 -10.19
C PRO A 44 -5.97 2.86 -9.35
N THR A 45 -6.93 3.64 -9.75
CA THR A 45 -7.23 4.94 -9.14
C THR A 45 -7.26 4.88 -7.62
N LEU A 46 -6.44 5.69 -6.98
CA LEU A 46 -6.48 5.92 -5.55
C LEU A 46 -7.33 7.16 -5.29
N ALA A 47 -8.59 6.95 -4.95
CA ALA A 47 -9.46 8.02 -4.49
C ALA A 47 -9.60 7.95 -2.98
N LYS A 48 -9.65 9.08 -2.32
CA LYS A 48 -9.86 9.25 -0.87
C LYS A 48 -9.05 8.29 0.01
N LEU A 49 -7.77 8.52 0.08
CA LEU A 49 -6.92 7.92 1.09
C LEU A 49 -6.97 8.76 2.37
N VAL A 50 -7.38 8.14 3.47
CA VAL A 50 -7.22 8.68 4.83
C VAL A 50 -6.13 7.88 5.52
N TYR A 51 -5.20 8.55 6.20
CA TYR A 51 -4.11 7.85 6.86
C TYR A 51 -3.70 8.53 8.16
N ARG A 52 -3.05 7.76 9.00
CA ARG A 52 -2.33 8.25 10.17
C ARG A 52 -1.07 7.42 10.41
N ILE A 53 -0.02 8.07 10.86
CA ILE A 53 1.20 7.37 11.31
C ILE A 53 0.89 6.78 12.68
N ALA A 54 0.95 5.47 12.78
CA ALA A 54 0.64 4.75 14.01
C ALA A 54 1.86 4.60 14.92
N ALA A 55 3.04 4.37 14.34
CA ALA A 55 4.28 4.23 15.08
C ALA A 55 5.49 4.52 14.21
N VAL A 56 6.55 5.02 14.83
CA VAL A 56 7.86 5.23 14.20
C VAL A 56 8.93 4.67 15.12
N ASP A 57 9.78 3.82 14.60
CA ASP A 57 10.98 3.33 15.27
C ASP A 57 12.20 3.76 14.46
N GLU A 58 12.87 4.80 14.90
CA GLU A 58 14.02 5.36 14.20
C GLU A 58 15.24 4.45 14.25
N GLU A 59 15.42 3.69 15.32
CA GLU A 59 16.55 2.77 15.46
C GLU A 59 16.45 1.63 14.47
N GLN A 60 15.26 1.08 14.31
CA GLN A 60 15.00 -0.01 13.36
C GLN A 60 14.70 0.49 11.95
N GLY A 61 14.46 1.78 11.78
CA GLY A 61 14.06 2.32 10.49
C GLY A 61 12.68 1.81 10.04
N VAL A 62 11.72 1.71 10.96
CA VAL A 62 10.39 1.20 10.65
C VAL A 62 9.35 2.29 10.89
N VAL A 63 8.47 2.46 9.93
CA VAL A 63 7.28 3.31 10.05
C VAL A 63 6.05 2.46 9.82
N LEU A 64 5.11 2.50 10.76
CA LEU A 64 3.81 1.85 10.64
C LEU A 64 2.74 2.91 10.35
N ILE A 65 2.02 2.72 9.25
CA ILE A 65 0.94 3.61 8.84
C ILE A 65 -0.37 2.83 8.81
N ARG A 66 -1.40 3.43 9.36
CA ARG A 66 -2.75 2.96 9.15
C ARG A 66 -3.41 3.78 8.06
N MET A 67 -4.02 3.10 7.09
CA MET A 67 -4.68 3.71 5.95
C MET A 67 -6.08 3.16 5.75
N ASP A 68 -6.93 3.98 5.17
CA ASP A 68 -8.27 3.58 4.76
C ASP A 68 -8.57 4.21 3.39
N PHE A 69 -8.96 3.38 2.46
CA PHE A 69 -9.41 3.80 1.13
C PHE A 69 -10.94 3.84 1.16
N GLY A 70 -11.47 4.98 1.61
CA GLY A 70 -12.74 5.07 2.33
C GLY A 70 -14.02 5.15 1.52
N ASP A 71 -14.02 5.23 0.19
CA ASP A 71 -15.26 5.40 -0.57
C ASP A 71 -15.57 4.29 -1.59
N GLY A 72 -14.84 3.20 -1.50
CA GLY A 72 -15.01 2.07 -2.42
C GLY A 72 -14.47 2.29 -3.83
N SER A 73 -14.03 3.50 -4.17
CA SER A 73 -13.54 3.81 -5.52
C SER A 73 -12.18 3.17 -5.85
N VAL A 74 -11.47 2.69 -4.84
CA VAL A 74 -10.23 1.91 -5.02
C VAL A 74 -10.48 0.66 -5.86
N PHE A 75 -11.68 0.12 -5.78
CA PHE A 75 -12.06 -1.08 -6.51
C PHE A 75 -12.83 -0.76 -7.79
N ALA A 76 -12.45 0.29 -8.49
CA ALA A 76 -13.07 0.70 -9.75
C ALA A 76 -12.99 -0.35 -10.88
N ALA A 77 -12.67 -1.59 -10.56
CA ALA A 77 -12.76 -2.70 -11.49
C ALA A 77 -14.23 -3.08 -11.73
N PRO A 78 -14.61 -3.45 -12.97
CA PRO A 78 -16.00 -3.70 -13.33
C PRO A 78 -16.75 -4.73 -12.49
N ASN A 79 -16.01 -5.60 -11.81
CA ASN A 79 -16.56 -6.75 -11.08
C ASN A 79 -16.46 -6.61 -9.55
N ARG A 80 -16.13 -5.44 -9.01
CA ARG A 80 -16.03 -5.25 -7.56
C ARG A 80 -17.13 -4.36 -7.02
N PRO A 81 -17.69 -4.70 -5.85
CA PRO A 81 -18.73 -3.86 -5.22
C PRO A 81 -18.19 -2.47 -4.90
N LYS A 82 -18.94 -1.44 -5.25
CA LYS A 82 -18.59 -0.03 -4.99
C LYS A 82 -18.84 0.42 -3.56
N ASP A 83 -19.51 -0.40 -2.78
CA ASP A 83 -19.85 -0.13 -1.37
C ASP A 83 -18.79 -0.68 -0.39
N GLN A 84 -17.67 -1.12 -0.91
CA GLN A 84 -16.56 -1.64 -0.12
C GLN A 84 -15.39 -0.66 -0.10
N SER A 85 -14.67 -0.64 1.01
CA SER A 85 -13.41 0.05 1.17
C SER A 85 -12.33 -0.89 1.67
N LEU A 86 -11.10 -0.41 1.72
CA LEU A 86 -9.95 -1.19 2.13
C LEU A 86 -9.33 -0.58 3.38
N SER A 87 -9.27 -1.36 4.44
CA SER A 87 -8.53 -1.00 5.66
C SER A 87 -7.15 -1.64 5.61
N VAL A 88 -6.12 -0.84 5.80
CA VAL A 88 -4.73 -1.26 5.61
C VAL A 88 -3.87 -0.85 6.79
N PHE A 89 -3.05 -1.80 7.28
CA PHE A 89 -1.85 -1.50 8.05
C PHE A 89 -0.65 -1.75 7.16
N GLU A 90 0.24 -0.79 7.08
CA GLU A 90 1.40 -0.87 6.20
C GLU A 90 2.66 -0.47 6.94
N ALA A 91 3.62 -1.39 7.00
CA ALA A 91 4.93 -1.16 7.58
C ALA A 91 5.94 -0.89 6.47
N PHE A 92 6.75 0.14 6.67
CA PHE A 92 7.82 0.55 5.74
C PHE A 92 9.16 0.36 6.42
N LYS A 93 10.08 -0.30 5.75
CA LYS A 93 11.49 -0.37 6.16
C LYS A 93 12.28 0.70 5.42
N VAL A 94 12.87 1.62 6.17
CA VAL A 94 13.58 2.79 5.63
C VAL A 94 15.00 2.82 6.18
N TYR A 95 15.98 2.90 5.32
CA TYR A 95 17.36 3.20 5.68
C TYR A 95 18.10 3.80 4.49
N GLY A 96 19.18 4.54 4.78
CA GLY A 96 19.95 5.21 3.72
C GLY A 96 19.13 6.18 2.86
N GLY A 97 18.06 6.76 3.41
CA GLY A 97 17.17 7.66 2.68
C GLY A 97 16.25 6.97 1.68
N GLN A 98 16.13 5.64 1.71
CA GLN A 98 15.31 4.88 0.77
C GLN A 98 14.37 3.92 1.49
N ILE A 99 13.26 3.62 0.84
CA ILE A 99 12.31 2.57 1.25
C ILE A 99 12.76 1.26 0.62
N HIS A 100 13.03 0.26 1.44
CA HIS A 100 13.55 -1.04 1.00
C HIS A 100 12.53 -2.15 1.04
N ALA A 101 11.53 -2.03 1.89
CA ALA A 101 10.49 -3.03 2.01
C ALA A 101 9.18 -2.39 2.44
N VAL A 102 8.10 -2.96 1.98
CA VAL A 102 6.74 -2.65 2.40
C VAL A 102 6.05 -3.94 2.75
N GLU A 103 5.41 -3.99 3.90
CA GLU A 103 4.57 -5.11 4.29
C GLU A 103 3.19 -4.56 4.65
N ALA A 104 2.19 -4.95 3.87
CA ALA A 104 0.83 -4.48 4.01
C ALA A 104 -0.09 -5.60 4.46
N PHE A 105 -0.93 -5.30 5.43
CA PHE A 105 -2.02 -6.15 5.87
C PHE A 105 -3.33 -5.45 5.54
N MET A 106 -4.15 -6.08 4.73
CA MET A 106 -5.36 -5.48 4.17
C MET A 106 -6.59 -6.29 4.48
N LYS A 107 -7.67 -5.58 4.73
CA LYS A 107 -8.99 -6.18 4.90
C LYS A 107 -10.04 -5.34 4.18
N VAL A 108 -10.85 -5.99 3.39
CA VAL A 108 -12.03 -5.37 2.79
C VAL A 108 -13.10 -5.20 3.86
N LYS A 109 -13.74 -4.04 3.88
CA LYS A 109 -14.85 -3.73 4.80
C LYS A 109 -15.95 -2.93 4.07
N PRO A 110 -17.17 -2.84 4.63
CA PRO A 110 -18.18 -1.92 4.11
C PRO A 110 -17.67 -0.48 4.12
N ALA A 111 -17.90 0.26 3.03
CA ALA A 111 -17.45 1.65 2.92
C ALA A 111 -18.07 2.57 3.99
N ALA A 112 -19.30 2.25 4.43
CA ALA A 112 -20.00 3.00 5.48
C ALA A 112 -19.49 2.70 6.90
N GLN A 113 -18.64 1.67 7.07
CA GLN A 113 -18.11 1.34 8.40
C GLN A 113 -17.15 2.43 8.86
N PRO A 114 -17.25 2.87 10.13
CA PRO A 114 -16.31 3.85 10.69
C PRO A 114 -14.85 3.42 10.58
N LEU A 115 -13.95 4.38 10.53
CA LEU A 115 -12.51 4.15 10.44
C LEU A 115 -11.96 3.34 11.62
N GLY A 116 -12.58 3.47 12.78
CA GLY A 116 -12.15 2.76 13.98
C GLY A 116 -11.01 3.42 14.74
N TRP A 117 -10.71 4.67 14.41
CA TRP A 117 -9.83 5.51 15.21
C TRP A 117 -10.46 6.88 15.40
N ASP A 118 -10.10 7.55 16.49
CA ASP A 118 -10.52 8.92 16.76
C ASP A 118 -9.60 9.92 16.03
N ASP A 119 -10.20 10.95 15.54
CA ASP A 119 -9.47 12.05 14.90
C ASP A 119 -8.95 13.06 15.94
#